data_c48904f10c930590060b59b3b4a7d522
#
_entry.id   c48904f10c930590060b59b3b4a7d522
#
_cell.length_a   1.000
_cell.length_b   1.000
_cell.length_c   1.000
_cell.angle_alpha   90.00
_cell.angle_beta   90.00
_cell.angle_gamma   90.00
#
_symmetry.space_group_name_H-M   'P 1'
#
loop_
_entity.id
_entity.type
_entity.pdbx_description
1 polymer ?
#
loop_
_entity_poly.entity_id
_entity_poly.type
_entity_poly.pdbx_seq_one_letter_code
_entity_poly.pdbx_strand_id
1 'polypeptide(L)'
;NIAIGRAAGQDLTSGIRNFFGGYNAGANATTADYSIGIGQGALGTGVLTGDQNIAFGNSAGADLTSGTYNNFIGYGAGFNATTVNNTIAIGRLAIGLGVLTGAQNIAIGYEAGYDLTSGGNNVTIGYRAGYELKDGLGNTLIGGFDAGGDITSGNYNTVLGYQAGSKATTADGTVAIGRNAIGLGVLTGDNNVAVGRSAGYDLTSGATNVIVGYLAGS
;
A
#
# COMPACT_ATOMS: atom_id res chain seq x y z
N ASN A 1 -28.11 0.38 -11.51
CA ASN A 1 -27.60 -0.12 -10.25
C ASN A 1 -28.13 -1.53 -9.95
N ILE A 2 -27.28 -2.36 -9.34
CA ILE A 2 -27.66 -3.67 -8.80
C ILE A 2 -27.24 -3.67 -7.33
N ALA A 3 -28.19 -3.99 -6.43
CA ALA A 3 -27.93 -4.09 -5.00
C ALA A 3 -28.51 -5.42 -4.48
N ILE A 4 -27.66 -6.27 -3.92
CA ILE A 4 -28.02 -7.60 -3.41
C ILE A 4 -27.52 -7.76 -1.98
N GLY A 5 -28.42 -7.82 -1.02
CA GLY A 5 -28.11 -7.96 0.39
C GLY A 5 -28.80 -6.91 1.25
N ARG A 6 -28.81 -7.14 2.58
CA ARG A 6 -29.42 -6.19 3.51
C ARG A 6 -28.64 -4.88 3.50
N ALA A 7 -29.34 -3.76 3.30
CA ALA A 7 -28.81 -2.41 3.23
C ALA A 7 -27.71 -2.20 2.15
N ALA A 8 -27.64 -3.05 1.13
CA ALA A 8 -26.76 -2.83 0.00
C ALA A 8 -27.23 -1.59 -0.78
N GLY A 9 -26.35 -0.60 -1.00
CA GLY A 9 -26.65 0.64 -1.72
C GLY A 9 -27.80 1.44 -1.10
N GLN A 10 -28.00 1.36 0.21
CA GLN A 10 -29.17 1.91 0.91
C GLN A 10 -29.36 3.41 0.67
N ASP A 11 -28.30 4.20 0.75
CA ASP A 11 -28.36 5.66 0.68
C ASP A 11 -28.08 6.19 -0.74
N LEU A 12 -28.11 5.31 -1.76
CA LEU A 12 -27.84 5.70 -3.14
C LEU A 12 -28.94 6.62 -3.67
N THR A 13 -28.57 7.82 -4.06
CA THR A 13 -29.48 8.88 -4.54
C THR A 13 -29.45 9.02 -6.07
N SER A 14 -28.38 9.57 -6.63
CA SER A 14 -28.26 9.83 -8.06
C SER A 14 -27.20 8.98 -8.77
N GLY A 15 -26.38 8.22 -8.02
CA GLY A 15 -25.35 7.34 -8.58
C GLY A 15 -25.91 6.28 -9.52
N ILE A 16 -25.20 6.02 -10.63
CA ILE A 16 -25.64 5.08 -11.67
C ILE A 16 -24.60 3.99 -11.93
N ARG A 17 -25.06 2.83 -12.45
CA ARG A 17 -24.21 1.74 -12.92
C ARG A 17 -23.32 1.11 -11.85
N ASN A 18 -23.79 1.11 -10.60
CA ASN A 18 -23.10 0.48 -9.48
C ASN A 18 -23.56 -0.98 -9.29
N PHE A 19 -22.67 -1.81 -8.75
CA PHE A 19 -23.00 -3.14 -8.27
C PHE A 19 -22.57 -3.26 -6.80
N PHE A 20 -23.53 -3.39 -5.88
CA PHE A 20 -23.28 -3.62 -4.46
C PHE A 20 -23.85 -4.96 -4.02
N GLY A 21 -22.96 -5.88 -3.62
CA GLY A 21 -23.31 -7.25 -3.21
C GLY A 21 -22.80 -7.59 -1.81
N GLY A 22 -23.70 -7.76 -0.84
CA GLY A 22 -23.35 -8.10 0.54
C GLY A 22 -24.07 -7.25 1.58
N TYR A 23 -23.97 -7.64 2.86
CA TYR A 23 -24.49 -6.87 3.98
C TYR A 23 -23.77 -5.52 4.06
N ASN A 24 -24.49 -4.41 4.02
CA ASN A 24 -23.99 -3.03 4.02
C ASN A 24 -22.97 -2.71 2.90
N ALA A 25 -22.92 -3.46 1.81
CA ALA A 25 -22.08 -3.11 0.68
C ALA A 25 -22.58 -1.80 0.04
N GLY A 26 -21.72 -0.77 -0.07
CA GLY A 26 -22.10 0.55 -0.57
C GLY A 26 -23.23 1.21 0.20
N ALA A 27 -23.42 0.87 1.48
CA ALA A 27 -24.60 1.34 2.26
C ALA A 27 -24.70 2.86 2.29
N ASN A 28 -23.59 3.56 2.46
CA ASN A 28 -23.52 5.03 2.51
C ASN A 28 -23.11 5.66 1.16
N ALA A 29 -23.12 4.88 0.07
CA ALA A 29 -22.88 5.43 -1.26
C ALA A 29 -24.04 6.35 -1.66
N THR A 30 -23.73 7.54 -2.18
CA THR A 30 -24.76 8.53 -2.53
C THR A 30 -24.79 8.86 -4.02
N THR A 31 -23.72 9.40 -4.56
CA THR A 31 -23.62 9.87 -5.94
C THR A 31 -22.59 9.12 -6.78
N ALA A 32 -21.90 8.15 -6.21
CA ALA A 32 -20.86 7.39 -6.90
C ALA A 32 -21.38 6.65 -8.12
N ASP A 33 -20.62 6.71 -9.22
CA ASP A 33 -20.94 6.04 -10.47
C ASP A 33 -19.95 4.90 -10.76
N TYR A 34 -20.40 3.87 -11.49
CA TYR A 34 -19.56 2.79 -12.02
C TYR A 34 -18.74 2.05 -10.94
N SER A 35 -19.19 2.01 -9.70
CA SER A 35 -18.46 1.37 -8.61
C SER A 35 -18.97 -0.04 -8.32
N ILE A 36 -18.06 -0.93 -7.92
CA ILE A 36 -18.34 -2.33 -7.56
C ILE A 36 -17.91 -2.54 -6.11
N GLY A 37 -18.86 -2.88 -5.24
CA GLY A 37 -18.59 -3.27 -3.85
C GLY A 37 -19.16 -4.66 -3.57
N ILE A 38 -18.30 -5.67 -3.39
CA ILE A 38 -18.72 -7.04 -3.11
C ILE A 38 -18.08 -7.53 -1.81
N GLY A 39 -18.92 -7.82 -0.83
CA GLY A 39 -18.53 -8.24 0.51
C GLY A 39 -19.24 -7.43 1.58
N GLN A 40 -19.23 -7.95 2.81
CA GLN A 40 -19.80 -7.22 3.95
C GLN A 40 -19.07 -5.89 4.14
N GLY A 41 -19.79 -4.77 4.11
CA GLY A 41 -19.22 -3.44 4.33
C GLY A 41 -18.23 -2.96 3.26
N ALA A 42 -18.13 -3.63 2.12
CA ALA A 42 -17.30 -3.15 1.01
C ALA A 42 -17.83 -1.80 0.51
N LEU A 43 -17.00 -0.74 0.48
CA LEU A 43 -17.40 0.65 0.18
C LEU A 43 -18.58 1.14 1.03
N GLY A 44 -18.73 0.64 2.26
CA GLY A 44 -20.00 0.77 2.98
C GLY A 44 -20.01 1.74 4.16
N THR A 45 -18.85 2.19 4.67
CA THR A 45 -18.77 3.05 5.86
C THR A 45 -18.63 4.53 5.50
N GLY A 46 -17.77 4.85 4.56
CA GLY A 46 -17.61 6.22 4.05
C GLY A 46 -18.79 6.64 3.19
N VAL A 47 -19.12 7.93 3.19
CA VAL A 47 -20.12 8.49 2.26
C VAL A 47 -19.49 8.53 0.86
N LEU A 48 -19.66 7.44 0.11
CA LEU A 48 -19.02 7.29 -1.20
C LEU A 48 -19.67 8.21 -2.23
N THR A 49 -18.87 9.13 -2.74
CA THR A 49 -19.21 10.03 -3.86
C THR A 49 -18.25 9.86 -5.03
N GLY A 50 -17.10 9.22 -4.82
CA GLY A 50 -16.09 8.98 -5.84
C GLY A 50 -16.44 7.82 -6.76
N ASP A 51 -16.09 7.94 -8.04
CA ASP A 51 -16.49 7.04 -9.10
C ASP A 51 -15.46 5.94 -9.39
N GLN A 52 -15.91 4.89 -10.10
CA GLN A 52 -15.04 3.88 -10.71
C GLN A 52 -14.14 3.15 -9.70
N ASN A 53 -14.69 2.86 -8.53
CA ASN A 53 -13.99 2.10 -7.50
C ASN A 53 -14.40 0.63 -7.52
N ILE A 54 -13.45 -0.26 -7.32
CA ILE A 54 -13.67 -1.70 -7.17
C ILE A 54 -13.23 -2.11 -5.77
N ALA A 55 -14.13 -2.70 -5.00
CA ALA A 55 -13.86 -3.28 -3.70
C ALA A 55 -14.41 -4.69 -3.60
N PHE A 56 -13.55 -5.67 -3.40
CA PHE A 56 -13.91 -7.08 -3.30
C PHE A 56 -13.34 -7.68 -2.02
N GLY A 57 -14.17 -7.92 -1.05
CA GLY A 57 -13.80 -8.46 0.26
C GLY A 57 -14.56 -7.80 1.39
N ASN A 58 -14.56 -8.45 2.59
CA ASN A 58 -15.12 -7.84 3.77
C ASN A 58 -14.36 -6.55 4.10
N SER A 59 -15.10 -5.44 4.25
CA SER A 59 -14.58 -4.12 4.57
C SER A 59 -13.49 -3.60 3.60
N ALA A 60 -13.44 -4.08 2.37
CA ALA A 60 -12.56 -3.52 1.36
C ALA A 60 -12.99 -2.09 1.01
N GLY A 61 -12.08 -1.12 1.08
CA GLY A 61 -12.36 0.29 0.83
C GLY A 61 -13.45 0.88 1.71
N ALA A 62 -13.62 0.37 2.94
CA ALA A 62 -14.79 0.69 3.77
C ALA A 62 -14.99 2.20 3.97
N ASP A 63 -13.92 2.94 4.27
CA ASP A 63 -13.99 4.37 4.60
C ASP A 63 -13.80 5.29 3.38
N LEU A 64 -13.85 4.74 2.15
CA LEU A 64 -13.68 5.53 0.94
C LEU A 64 -14.82 6.56 0.78
N THR A 65 -14.45 7.80 0.50
CA THR A 65 -15.41 8.91 0.33
C THR A 65 -15.38 9.46 -1.10
N SER A 66 -14.48 10.36 -1.43
CA SER A 66 -14.42 11.01 -2.75
C SER A 66 -13.34 10.45 -3.69
N GLY A 67 -12.60 9.44 -3.23
CA GLY A 67 -11.55 8.80 -4.04
C GLY A 67 -12.10 8.08 -5.27
N THR A 68 -11.33 8.10 -6.37
CA THR A 68 -11.72 7.54 -7.67
C THR A 68 -10.69 6.57 -8.22
N TYR A 69 -11.13 5.64 -9.08
CA TYR A 69 -10.26 4.69 -9.79
C TYR A 69 -9.44 3.77 -8.87
N ASN A 70 -9.97 3.39 -7.72
CA ASN A 70 -9.27 2.52 -6.79
C ASN A 70 -9.69 1.05 -6.95
N ASN A 71 -8.75 0.13 -6.70
CA ASN A 71 -8.97 -1.30 -6.69
C ASN A 71 -8.54 -1.88 -5.35
N PHE A 72 -9.51 -2.26 -4.51
CA PHE A 72 -9.28 -2.85 -3.18
C PHE A 72 -9.79 -4.30 -3.16
N ILE A 73 -8.88 -5.27 -3.10
CA ILE A 73 -9.23 -6.69 -3.16
C ILE A 73 -8.63 -7.43 -1.96
N GLY A 74 -9.47 -7.92 -1.08
CA GLY A 74 -9.06 -8.65 0.13
C GLY A 74 -9.78 -8.13 1.38
N TYR A 75 -9.69 -8.89 2.47
CA TYR A 75 -10.21 -8.48 3.77
C TYR A 75 -9.50 -7.20 4.23
N GLY A 76 -10.24 -6.11 4.43
CA GLY A 76 -9.72 -4.83 4.89
C GLY A 76 -8.68 -4.19 3.97
N ALA A 77 -8.62 -4.57 2.69
CA ALA A 77 -7.76 -3.89 1.72
C ALA A 77 -8.23 -2.44 1.55
N GLY A 78 -7.34 -1.46 1.74
CA GLY A 78 -7.69 -0.05 1.69
C GLY A 78 -8.73 0.38 2.74
N PHE A 79 -8.79 -0.28 3.91
CA PHE A 79 -9.86 -0.08 4.90
C PHE A 79 -10.06 1.40 5.26
N ASN A 80 -8.99 2.10 5.65
CA ASN A 80 -9.00 3.52 6.04
C ASN A 80 -8.68 4.48 4.88
N ALA A 81 -8.72 4.02 3.63
CA ALA A 81 -8.55 4.89 2.47
C ALA A 81 -9.75 5.84 2.36
N THR A 82 -9.51 7.15 2.27
CA THR A 82 -10.59 8.14 2.28
C THR A 82 -10.75 8.89 0.95
N THR A 83 -9.74 9.62 0.51
CA THR A 83 -9.81 10.51 -0.67
C THR A 83 -8.84 10.12 -1.79
N VAL A 84 -8.26 8.94 -1.70
CA VAL A 84 -7.21 8.47 -2.61
C VAL A 84 -7.70 8.21 -4.03
N ASN A 85 -6.79 8.36 -4.98
CA ASN A 85 -7.09 8.07 -6.38
C ASN A 85 -6.05 7.13 -6.99
N ASN A 86 -6.47 6.32 -7.96
CA ASN A 86 -5.58 5.44 -8.73
C ASN A 86 -4.73 4.50 -7.85
N THR A 87 -5.29 4.00 -6.77
CA THR A 87 -4.60 3.14 -5.81
C THR A 87 -5.05 1.69 -5.96
N ILE A 88 -4.09 0.77 -5.94
CA ILE A 88 -4.31 -0.66 -5.96
C ILE A 88 -3.87 -1.26 -4.62
N ALA A 89 -4.78 -1.88 -3.87
CA ALA A 89 -4.48 -2.65 -2.67
C ALA A 89 -5.05 -4.07 -2.80
N ILE A 90 -4.19 -5.05 -2.94
CA ILE A 90 -4.58 -6.46 -3.13
C ILE A 90 -3.92 -7.33 -2.06
N GLY A 91 -4.73 -7.92 -1.21
CA GLY A 91 -4.29 -8.75 -0.11
C GLY A 91 -4.98 -8.38 1.20
N ARG A 92 -4.91 -9.28 2.19
CA ARG A 92 -5.45 -9.00 3.51
C ARG A 92 -4.70 -7.82 4.14
N LEU A 93 -5.44 -6.76 4.49
CA LEU A 93 -4.91 -5.54 5.12
C LEU A 93 -3.78 -4.85 4.31
N ALA A 94 -3.73 -5.05 2.99
CA ALA A 94 -2.91 -4.21 2.14
C ALA A 94 -3.42 -2.76 2.28
N ILE A 95 -2.54 -1.81 2.66
CA ILE A 95 -2.92 -0.44 3.05
C ILE A 95 -4.06 -0.46 4.09
N GLY A 96 -3.86 -1.19 5.19
CA GLY A 96 -4.96 -1.52 6.10
C GLY A 96 -5.16 -0.56 7.27
N LEU A 97 -4.11 0.04 7.84
CA LEU A 97 -4.18 0.81 9.08
C LEU A 97 -4.08 2.32 8.88
N GLY A 98 -3.19 2.76 8.02
CA GLY A 98 -2.99 4.18 7.79
C GLY A 98 -4.23 4.84 7.17
N VAL A 99 -4.57 6.06 7.60
CA VAL A 99 -5.58 6.87 6.91
C VAL A 99 -4.96 7.36 5.61
N LEU A 100 -5.15 6.59 4.55
CA LEU A 100 -4.49 6.86 3.28
C LEU A 100 -5.11 8.07 2.58
N THR A 101 -4.26 9.04 2.31
CA THR A 101 -4.57 10.23 1.50
C THR A 101 -3.63 10.37 0.30
N GLY A 102 -2.47 9.70 0.33
CA GLY A 102 -1.52 9.67 -0.79
C GLY A 102 -2.02 8.80 -1.94
N ALA A 103 -1.94 9.31 -3.16
CA ALA A 103 -2.47 8.66 -4.36
C ALA A 103 -1.44 7.82 -5.13
N GLN A 104 -1.92 7.03 -6.10
CA GLN A 104 -1.09 6.29 -7.05
C GLN A 104 -0.17 5.24 -6.38
N ASN A 105 -0.65 4.61 -5.32
CA ASN A 105 0.07 3.55 -4.66
C ASN A 105 -0.37 2.16 -5.18
N ILE A 106 0.57 1.24 -5.26
CA ILE A 106 0.34 -0.18 -5.53
C ILE A 106 0.82 -0.98 -4.32
N ALA A 107 -0.08 -1.66 -3.63
CA ALA A 107 0.23 -2.55 -2.52
C ALA A 107 -0.35 -3.95 -2.77
N ILE A 108 0.51 -4.95 -2.96
CA ILE A 108 0.08 -6.31 -3.26
C ILE A 108 0.75 -7.28 -2.29
N GLY A 109 -0.04 -7.90 -1.43
CA GLY A 109 0.41 -8.85 -0.43
C GLY A 109 -0.24 -8.64 0.93
N TYR A 110 -0.03 -9.60 1.84
CA TYR A 110 -0.46 -9.48 3.23
C TYR A 110 0.24 -8.30 3.89
N GLU A 111 -0.51 -7.34 4.40
CA GLU A 111 0.00 -6.12 5.07
C GLU A 111 1.04 -5.33 4.24
N ALA A 112 1.01 -5.41 2.91
CA ALA A 112 1.85 -4.57 2.08
C ALA A 112 1.43 -3.09 2.22
N GLY A 113 2.37 -2.18 2.50
CA GLY A 113 2.10 -0.76 2.74
C GLY A 113 1.13 -0.51 3.88
N TYR A 114 1.16 -1.32 4.95
CA TYR A 114 0.14 -1.35 5.99
C TYR A 114 -0.13 0.00 6.67
N ASP A 115 0.94 0.74 7.02
CA ASP A 115 0.88 2.03 7.71
C ASP A 115 0.84 3.24 6.76
N LEU A 116 0.67 3.03 5.45
CA LEU A 116 0.74 4.10 4.46
C LEU A 116 -0.32 5.16 4.71
N THR A 117 0.10 6.42 4.77
CA THR A 117 -0.76 7.58 5.07
C THR A 117 -0.74 8.62 3.95
N SER A 118 0.22 9.53 3.92
CA SER A 118 0.32 10.58 2.90
C SER A 118 1.29 10.25 1.76
N GLY A 119 2.05 9.16 1.88
CA GLY A 119 2.98 8.72 0.83
C GLY A 119 2.26 8.36 -0.48
N GLY A 120 2.85 8.75 -1.61
CA GLY A 120 2.29 8.52 -2.94
C GLY A 120 3.30 7.91 -3.92
N ASN A 121 2.79 7.36 -5.02
CA ASN A 121 3.61 6.76 -6.08
C ASN A 121 4.50 5.58 -5.59
N ASN A 122 4.09 4.87 -4.55
CA ASN A 122 4.85 3.74 -4.04
C ASN A 122 4.35 2.41 -4.64
N VAL A 123 5.28 1.50 -4.84
CA VAL A 123 5.02 0.10 -5.20
C VAL A 123 5.52 -0.79 -4.07
N THR A 124 4.62 -1.45 -3.36
CA THR A 124 4.93 -2.40 -2.27
C THR A 124 4.36 -3.78 -2.62
N ILE A 125 5.22 -4.74 -2.93
CA ILE A 125 4.77 -6.08 -3.36
C ILE A 125 5.46 -7.16 -2.52
N GLY A 126 4.66 -7.93 -1.81
CA GLY A 126 5.11 -9.03 -0.97
C GLY A 126 4.54 -8.99 0.44
N TYR A 127 4.81 -10.02 1.23
CA TYR A 127 4.41 -10.08 2.64
C TYR A 127 5.12 -8.97 3.42
N ARG A 128 4.35 -8.02 3.98
CA ARG A 128 4.82 -6.86 4.75
C ARG A 128 5.86 -5.98 4.04
N ALA A 129 5.87 -5.95 2.71
CA ALA A 129 6.71 -5.02 1.98
C ALA A 129 6.27 -3.57 2.29
N GLY A 130 7.20 -2.72 2.73
CA GLY A 130 6.90 -1.34 3.16
C GLY A 130 5.92 -1.24 4.31
N TYR A 131 5.99 -2.15 5.29
CA TYR A 131 5.00 -2.26 6.37
C TYR A 131 4.83 -0.96 7.17
N GLU A 132 5.92 -0.30 7.56
CA GLU A 132 5.92 0.97 8.32
C GLU A 132 5.97 2.23 7.42
N LEU A 133 5.87 2.07 6.10
CA LEU A 133 5.92 3.21 5.17
C LEU A 133 4.72 4.13 5.41
N LYS A 134 4.97 5.38 5.80
CA LYS A 134 3.93 6.35 6.14
C LYS A 134 3.77 7.44 5.08
N ASP A 135 4.81 8.23 4.87
CA ASP A 135 4.79 9.42 4.03
C ASP A 135 5.88 9.44 2.94
N GLY A 136 6.67 8.36 2.84
CA GLY A 136 7.66 8.21 1.78
C GLY A 136 7.06 8.22 0.37
N LEU A 137 7.76 8.81 -0.58
CA LEU A 137 7.33 8.99 -1.96
C LEU A 137 8.17 8.17 -2.95
N GLY A 138 7.52 7.60 -3.96
CA GLY A 138 8.20 7.02 -5.12
C GLY A 138 9.05 5.78 -4.83
N ASN A 139 8.76 5.04 -3.76
CA ASN A 139 9.51 3.84 -3.42
C ASN A 139 9.04 2.62 -4.21
N THR A 140 9.99 1.75 -4.58
CA THR A 140 9.72 0.43 -5.15
C THR A 140 10.26 -0.65 -4.20
N LEU A 141 9.37 -1.29 -3.45
CA LEU A 141 9.71 -2.24 -2.38
C LEU A 141 9.11 -3.62 -2.74
N ILE A 142 9.93 -4.53 -3.25
CA ILE A 142 9.45 -5.82 -3.77
C ILE A 142 10.23 -6.96 -3.12
N GLY A 143 9.55 -7.87 -2.44
CA GLY A 143 10.22 -9.04 -1.86
C GLY A 143 9.25 -9.98 -1.17
N GLY A 144 9.66 -11.22 -1.00
CA GLY A 144 8.81 -12.25 -0.40
C GLY A 144 8.51 -12.03 1.09
N PHE A 145 9.31 -11.24 1.80
CA PHE A 145 9.12 -10.92 3.21
C PHE A 145 9.87 -9.63 3.55
N ASP A 146 9.16 -8.65 4.12
CA ASP A 146 9.67 -7.48 4.83
C ASP A 146 10.69 -6.63 4.01
N ALA A 147 10.50 -6.53 2.70
CA ALA A 147 11.32 -5.67 1.86
C ALA A 147 11.01 -4.20 2.19
N GLY A 148 12.01 -3.45 2.65
CA GLY A 148 11.82 -2.08 3.11
C GLY A 148 10.85 -1.95 4.28
N GLY A 149 10.73 -2.97 5.15
CA GLY A 149 9.71 -3.04 6.19
C GLY A 149 9.68 -1.87 7.16
N ASP A 150 10.83 -1.39 7.60
CA ASP A 150 10.96 -0.28 8.55
C ASP A 150 11.18 1.10 7.87
N ILE A 151 11.06 1.20 6.53
CA ILE A 151 11.08 2.50 5.86
C ILE A 151 9.84 3.28 6.31
N THR A 152 10.04 4.45 6.89
CA THR A 152 8.96 5.32 7.37
C THR A 152 8.70 6.49 6.43
N SER A 153 9.72 7.32 6.17
CA SER A 153 9.64 8.54 5.36
C SER A 153 10.67 8.62 4.23
N GLY A 154 11.52 7.59 4.08
CA GLY A 154 12.50 7.54 2.99
C GLY A 154 11.86 7.57 1.61
N ASN A 155 12.46 8.30 0.67
CA ASN A 155 11.92 8.54 -0.67
C ASN A 155 12.78 7.90 -1.76
N TYR A 156 12.14 7.54 -2.89
CA TYR A 156 12.82 7.09 -4.12
C TYR A 156 13.75 5.88 -3.92
N ASN A 157 13.44 5.02 -2.96
CA ASN A 157 14.22 3.80 -2.73
C ASN A 157 13.77 2.67 -3.66
N THR A 158 14.75 1.90 -4.15
CA THR A 158 14.51 0.66 -4.91
C THR A 158 15.03 -0.52 -4.10
N VAL A 159 14.13 -1.29 -3.56
CA VAL A 159 14.41 -2.43 -2.69
C VAL A 159 13.86 -3.70 -3.32
N LEU A 160 14.73 -4.67 -3.59
CA LEU A 160 14.31 -5.94 -4.20
C LEU A 160 14.97 -7.13 -3.50
N GLY A 161 14.17 -7.92 -2.80
CA GLY A 161 14.64 -9.15 -2.17
C GLY A 161 14.06 -9.39 -0.77
N TYR A 162 14.23 -10.61 -0.27
CA TYR A 162 13.85 -11.02 1.09
C TYR A 162 14.62 -10.18 2.11
N GLN A 163 13.93 -9.43 2.96
CA GLN A 163 14.50 -8.51 3.97
C GLN A 163 15.55 -7.53 3.42
N ALA A 164 15.52 -7.21 2.13
CA ALA A 164 16.35 -6.16 1.59
C ALA A 164 15.87 -4.82 2.16
N GLY A 165 16.78 -3.93 2.54
CA GLY A 165 16.47 -2.62 3.09
C GLY A 165 15.53 -2.63 4.30
N SER A 166 15.39 -3.76 5.01
CA SER A 166 14.39 -3.92 6.06
C SER A 166 14.58 -2.95 7.23
N LYS A 167 15.78 -2.43 7.42
CA LYS A 167 16.12 -1.43 8.45
C LYS A 167 16.49 -0.05 7.88
N ALA A 168 16.24 0.20 6.60
CA ALA A 168 16.38 1.53 6.03
C ALA A 168 15.18 2.38 6.48
N THR A 169 15.39 3.34 7.40
CA THR A 169 14.26 4.07 8.01
C THR A 169 13.91 5.35 7.25
N THR A 170 14.88 6.25 7.10
CA THR A 170 14.67 7.58 6.50
C THR A 170 15.56 7.83 5.27
N ALA A 171 16.37 6.85 4.88
CA ALA A 171 17.30 6.99 3.75
C ALA A 171 16.57 7.24 2.42
N ASP A 172 17.05 8.19 1.65
CA ASP A 172 16.55 8.52 0.32
C ASP A 172 17.43 7.95 -0.79
N GLY A 173 16.84 7.64 -1.95
CA GLY A 173 17.55 7.28 -3.16
C GLY A 173 18.39 5.99 -3.07
N THR A 174 18.08 5.12 -2.12
CA THR A 174 18.84 3.89 -1.89
C THR A 174 18.41 2.76 -2.82
N VAL A 175 19.38 2.02 -3.36
CA VAL A 175 19.17 0.78 -4.13
C VAL A 175 19.67 -0.40 -3.30
N ALA A 176 18.77 -1.28 -2.85
CA ALA A 176 19.10 -2.49 -2.08
C ALA A 176 18.54 -3.73 -2.82
N ILE A 177 19.41 -4.47 -3.51
CA ILE A 177 19.00 -5.62 -4.32
C ILE A 177 19.71 -6.89 -3.84
N GLY A 178 18.94 -7.85 -3.41
CA GLY A 178 19.44 -9.14 -2.92
C GLY A 178 18.93 -9.45 -1.51
N ARG A 179 18.94 -10.73 -1.13
CA ARG A 179 18.56 -11.16 0.22
C ARG A 179 19.41 -10.43 1.26
N ASN A 180 18.77 -9.75 2.20
CA ASN A 180 19.42 -8.99 3.27
C ASN A 180 20.42 -7.92 2.78
N ALA A 181 20.31 -7.43 1.57
CA ALA A 181 21.07 -6.24 1.17
C ALA A 181 20.63 -5.07 2.05
N ILE A 182 21.57 -4.39 2.74
CA ILE A 182 21.25 -3.37 3.77
C ILE A 182 20.21 -3.91 4.78
N GLY A 183 20.52 -5.09 5.36
CA GLY A 183 19.50 -5.85 6.10
C GLY A 183 19.45 -5.62 7.61
N LEU A 184 20.56 -5.26 8.27
CA LEU A 184 20.64 -5.15 9.73
C LEU A 184 20.92 -3.74 10.24
N GLY A 185 21.78 -2.99 9.56
CA GLY A 185 22.09 -1.62 9.93
C GLY A 185 20.87 -0.72 9.78
N VAL A 186 20.61 0.11 10.78
CA VAL A 186 19.56 1.17 10.66
C VAL A 186 20.10 2.24 9.73
N LEU A 187 19.78 2.11 8.42
CA LEU A 187 20.29 3.02 7.42
C LEU A 187 19.54 4.36 7.45
N THR A 188 20.31 5.41 7.65
CA THR A 188 19.85 6.81 7.55
C THR A 188 20.62 7.60 6.47
N GLY A 189 21.70 7.02 5.94
CA GLY A 189 22.49 7.65 4.88
C GLY A 189 21.88 7.47 3.50
N ASP A 190 21.91 8.51 2.69
CA ASP A 190 21.24 8.57 1.39
C ASP A 190 22.10 8.06 0.23
N ASN A 191 21.42 7.77 -0.90
CA ASN A 191 22.05 7.49 -2.19
C ASN A 191 23.04 6.31 -2.18
N ASN A 192 22.76 5.27 -1.41
CA ASN A 192 23.58 4.07 -1.38
C ASN A 192 23.10 3.04 -2.41
N VAL A 193 24.02 2.32 -3.00
CA VAL A 193 23.78 1.18 -3.89
C VAL A 193 24.38 -0.07 -3.27
N ALA A 194 23.56 -1.04 -2.91
CA ALA A 194 23.98 -2.35 -2.40
C ALA A 194 23.34 -3.46 -3.23
N VAL A 195 24.16 -4.18 -3.98
CA VAL A 195 23.71 -5.27 -4.87
C VAL A 195 24.45 -6.56 -4.54
N GLY A 196 23.70 -7.54 -4.08
CA GLY A 196 24.21 -8.84 -3.68
C GLY A 196 23.62 -9.31 -2.35
N ARG A 197 23.70 -10.63 -2.09
CA ARG A 197 23.25 -11.17 -0.79
C ARG A 197 24.09 -10.56 0.35
N SER A 198 23.43 -9.92 1.29
CA SER A 198 24.04 -9.24 2.43
C SER A 198 25.09 -8.17 2.05
N ALA A 199 24.97 -7.56 0.88
CA ALA A 199 25.78 -6.40 0.53
C ALA A 199 25.41 -5.22 1.42
N GLY A 200 26.39 -4.54 2.04
CA GLY A 200 26.16 -3.43 2.97
C GLY A 200 25.32 -3.81 4.19
N TYR A 201 25.45 -5.05 4.68
CA TYR A 201 24.54 -5.61 5.70
C TYR A 201 24.44 -4.76 6.96
N ASP A 202 25.56 -4.22 7.45
CA ASP A 202 25.65 -3.39 8.66
C ASP A 202 25.76 -1.88 8.35
N LEU A 203 25.44 -1.47 7.11
CA LEU A 203 25.51 -0.06 6.72
C LEU A 203 24.49 0.77 7.53
N THR A 204 24.93 1.87 8.13
CA THR A 204 24.11 2.72 9.01
C THR A 204 23.97 4.14 8.48
N SER A 205 24.97 5.01 8.68
CA SER A 205 24.90 6.44 8.32
C SER A 205 25.72 6.82 7.09
N GLY A 206 26.43 5.83 6.49
CA GLY A 206 27.22 6.09 5.27
C GLY A 206 26.32 6.46 4.09
N ALA A 207 26.69 7.49 3.35
CA ALA A 207 25.98 7.93 2.15
C ALA A 207 26.82 7.74 0.89
N THR A 208 26.15 7.65 -0.28
CA THR A 208 26.80 7.61 -1.60
C THR A 208 27.79 6.44 -1.81
N ASN A 209 27.58 5.32 -1.13
CA ASN A 209 28.39 4.13 -1.30
C ASN A 209 27.88 3.25 -2.46
N VAL A 210 28.79 2.59 -3.16
CA VAL A 210 28.48 1.54 -4.12
C VAL A 210 29.12 0.23 -3.63
N ILE A 211 28.26 -0.71 -3.23
CA ILE A 211 28.63 -1.98 -2.60
C ILE A 211 28.07 -3.12 -3.46
N VAL A 212 28.91 -3.87 -4.13
CA VAL A 212 28.47 -4.95 -5.04
C VAL A 212 29.20 -6.25 -4.71
N GLY A 213 28.46 -7.30 -4.46
CA GLY A 213 28.98 -8.63 -4.21
C GLY A 213 28.38 -9.28 -2.96
N TYR A 214 28.61 -10.58 -2.82
CA TYR A 214 28.24 -11.36 -1.64
C TYR A 214 29.03 -10.90 -0.42
N LEU A 215 28.32 -10.50 0.66
CA LEU A 215 28.91 -9.97 1.90
C LEU A 215 29.88 -8.77 1.68
N ALA A 216 29.77 -8.06 0.56
CA ALA A 216 30.59 -6.88 0.35
C ALA A 216 30.19 -5.77 1.33
N GLY A 217 31.15 -5.13 2.00
CA GLY A 217 30.90 -4.03 2.94
C GLY A 217 30.04 -4.40 4.16
N SER A 218 30.09 -5.66 4.57
CA SER A 218 29.39 -6.16 5.76
C SER A 218 30.30 -6.14 6.99
#